data_83bd99b229dcb55052f331ecb2e05886
#
_entry.id   83bd99b229dcb55052f331ecb2e05886
#
_cell.length_a   1.000
_cell.length_b   1.000
_cell.length_c   1.000
_cell.angle_alpha   90.00
_cell.angle_beta   90.00
_cell.angle_gamma   90.00
#
_symmetry.space_group_name_H-M   'P 1'
#
loop_
_entity.id
_entity.type
_entity.pdbx_description
1 polymer ?
#
loop_
_entity_poly.entity_id
_entity_poly.type
_entity_poly.pdbx_seq_one_letter_code
_entity_poly.pdbx_strand_id
1 'polypeptide(L)'
;MRQKFWIYPFFVYLQKIENMKLKNITILVVVLVLLDQILKIWIKTNMALDESIEILPWFHLHFVENNGAAFGMQLRTGGGFDWGKLLLSLFRVVMIGLLGYYIYYLGRNTVRKTPRGVLVGLALIMAGAIGNLVDSMFYGMIFTASTPLTVATLGEGYSTFLMGKVVDMFYFPLFQWENVPNWLSFLVDYNNYFFGAIFNLADAYISAAVVYLLIFYWKFFQD
;
A
#
# COMPACT_ATOMS: atom_id res chain seq x y z
N MET A 1 40.66 -18.80 -11.64
CA MET A 1 40.56 -17.60 -10.77
C MET A 1 39.11 -17.23 -10.57
N ARG A 2 38.51 -17.51 -9.40
CA ARG A 2 37.12 -17.15 -9.07
C ARG A 2 37.11 -15.72 -8.57
N GLN A 3 36.51 -14.81 -9.31
CA GLN A 3 36.19 -13.47 -8.79
C GLN A 3 35.15 -13.63 -7.69
N LYS A 4 35.58 -13.39 -6.44
CA LYS A 4 34.67 -13.30 -5.29
C LYS A 4 33.88 -12.01 -5.44
N PHE A 5 32.59 -12.12 -5.69
CA PHE A 5 31.64 -11.03 -5.73
C PHE A 5 31.70 -10.24 -4.38
N TRP A 6 32.00 -8.96 -4.47
CA TRP A 6 32.07 -7.99 -3.36
C TRP A 6 30.72 -7.76 -2.66
N ILE A 7 29.66 -8.38 -3.13
CA ILE A 7 28.31 -8.28 -2.57
C ILE A 7 28.17 -9.07 -1.25
N TYR A 8 28.92 -10.15 -1.05
CA TYR A 8 28.84 -11.01 0.12
C TYR A 8 29.13 -10.29 1.48
N PRO A 9 30.14 -9.40 1.62
CA PRO A 9 30.38 -8.70 2.87
C PRO A 9 29.28 -7.68 3.22
N PHE A 10 28.63 -7.06 2.23
CA PHE A 10 27.50 -6.14 2.47
C PHE A 10 26.29 -6.88 3.04
N PHE A 11 25.98 -8.08 2.53
CA PHE A 11 24.89 -8.92 3.06
C PHE A 11 25.17 -9.40 4.49
N VAL A 12 26.41 -9.78 4.80
CA VAL A 12 26.83 -10.21 6.15
C VAL A 12 26.78 -9.05 7.14
N TYR A 13 27.11 -7.84 6.69
CA TYR A 13 27.03 -6.62 7.52
C TYR A 13 25.59 -6.28 7.89
N LEU A 14 24.61 -6.45 6.98
CA LEU A 14 23.19 -6.24 7.25
C LEU A 14 22.62 -7.27 8.26
N GLN A 15 23.20 -8.46 8.34
CA GLN A 15 22.78 -9.50 9.30
C GLN A 15 23.28 -9.29 10.74
N LYS A 16 24.29 -8.44 10.96
CA LYS A 16 24.99 -8.29 12.25
C LYS A 16 24.35 -7.27 13.19
N ILE A 17 23.10 -6.89 13.04
CA ILE A 17 22.54 -5.80 13.82
C ILE A 17 21.55 -6.28 14.88
N GLU A 18 21.80 -5.87 16.14
CA GLU A 18 21.03 -6.10 17.38
C GLU A 18 19.51 -6.09 17.25
N ASN A 19 18.80 -6.80 18.12
CA ASN A 19 17.35 -6.88 18.19
C ASN A 19 16.69 -5.48 18.19
N MET A 20 15.92 -5.17 17.15
CA MET A 20 15.11 -3.97 17.14
C MET A 20 14.00 -4.12 18.19
N LYS A 21 13.91 -3.18 19.13
CA LYS A 21 12.87 -3.21 20.17
C LYS A 21 11.49 -3.04 19.50
N LEU A 22 10.50 -3.79 19.95
CA LEU A 22 9.11 -3.69 19.47
C LEU A 22 8.60 -2.24 19.46
N LYS A 23 8.99 -1.44 20.47
CA LYS A 23 8.71 -0.01 20.53
C LYS A 23 9.13 0.73 19.25
N ASN A 24 10.33 0.46 18.72
CA ASN A 24 10.83 1.14 17.52
C ASN A 24 10.06 0.71 16.26
N ILE A 25 9.62 -0.56 16.21
CA ILE A 25 8.75 -1.07 15.13
C ILE A 25 7.40 -0.36 15.17
N THR A 26 6.79 -0.25 16.35
CA THR A 26 5.52 0.46 16.53
C THR A 26 5.63 1.93 16.11
N ILE A 27 6.71 2.62 16.53
CA ILE A 27 6.95 4.01 16.13
C ILE A 27 7.09 4.11 14.61
N LEU A 28 7.83 3.21 13.97
CA LEU A 28 7.98 3.18 12.52
C LEU A 28 6.62 3.03 11.82
N VAL A 29 5.81 2.06 12.23
CA VAL A 29 4.46 1.85 11.67
C VAL A 29 3.61 3.10 11.82
N VAL A 30 3.57 3.71 13.01
CA VAL A 30 2.78 4.92 13.27
C VAL A 30 3.23 6.08 12.36
N VAL A 31 4.53 6.32 12.26
CA VAL A 31 5.07 7.40 11.39
C VAL A 31 4.70 7.16 9.92
N LEU A 32 4.84 5.94 9.42
CA LEU A 32 4.52 5.61 8.03
C LEU A 32 3.02 5.75 7.74
N VAL A 33 2.16 5.32 8.67
CA VAL A 33 0.71 5.51 8.55
C VAL A 33 0.36 7.00 8.54
N LEU A 34 0.96 7.80 9.42
CA LEU A 34 0.71 9.25 9.45
C LEU A 34 1.12 9.92 8.15
N LEU A 35 2.28 9.55 7.57
CA LEU A 35 2.73 10.10 6.29
C LEU A 35 1.76 9.75 5.15
N ASP A 36 1.29 8.51 5.09
CA ASP A 36 0.28 8.08 4.12
C ASP A 36 -1.01 8.87 4.27
N GLN A 37 -1.52 8.98 5.50
CA GLN A 37 -2.78 9.68 5.77
C GLN A 37 -2.70 11.19 5.51
N ILE A 38 -1.59 11.84 5.86
CA ILE A 38 -1.39 13.26 5.56
C ILE A 38 -1.48 13.51 4.05
N LEU A 39 -0.81 12.67 3.25
CA LEU A 39 -0.83 12.81 1.81
C LEU A 39 -2.22 12.53 1.22
N LYS A 40 -2.89 11.47 1.65
CA LYS A 40 -4.24 11.09 1.21
C LYS A 40 -5.28 12.16 1.55
N ILE A 41 -5.23 12.71 2.76
CA ILE A 41 -6.13 13.80 3.18
C ILE A 41 -5.87 15.03 2.32
N TRP A 42 -4.60 15.38 2.09
CA TRP A 42 -4.26 16.51 1.24
C TRP A 42 -4.81 16.33 -0.19
N ILE A 43 -4.56 15.20 -0.82
CA ILE A 43 -5.11 14.88 -2.16
C ILE A 43 -6.64 15.04 -2.16
N LYS A 44 -7.32 14.36 -1.25
CA LYS A 44 -8.77 14.32 -1.18
C LYS A 44 -9.44 15.69 -0.97
N THR A 45 -8.75 16.58 -0.24
CA THR A 45 -9.29 17.92 0.09
C THR A 45 -8.77 19.06 -0.80
N ASN A 46 -7.90 18.75 -1.77
CA ASN A 46 -7.35 19.77 -2.68
C ASN A 46 -7.49 19.41 -4.16
N MET A 47 -7.85 18.17 -4.50
CA MET A 47 -8.01 17.73 -5.88
C MET A 47 -9.45 17.22 -6.12
N ALA A 48 -10.00 17.51 -7.29
CA ALA A 48 -11.24 16.91 -7.76
C ALA A 48 -10.98 15.46 -8.22
N LEU A 49 -12.02 14.61 -8.20
CA LEU A 49 -11.89 13.23 -8.67
C LEU A 49 -11.47 13.22 -10.15
N ASP A 50 -10.54 12.34 -10.51
CA ASP A 50 -9.92 12.23 -11.84
C ASP A 50 -9.05 13.44 -12.26
N GLU A 51 -8.83 14.40 -11.36
CA GLU A 51 -7.86 15.49 -11.61
C GLU A 51 -6.43 14.95 -11.62
N SER A 52 -5.61 15.49 -12.53
CA SER A 52 -4.20 15.14 -12.68
C SER A 52 -3.31 16.37 -12.66
N ILE A 53 -2.31 16.36 -11.80
CA ILE A 53 -1.27 17.38 -11.70
C ILE A 53 0.04 16.77 -12.19
N GLU A 54 0.58 17.28 -13.29
CA GLU A 54 1.89 16.88 -13.79
C GLU A 54 2.99 17.46 -12.89
N ILE A 55 3.74 16.61 -12.22
CA ILE A 55 4.94 16.97 -11.45
C ILE A 55 6.19 16.88 -12.32
N LEU A 56 6.28 15.81 -13.10
CA LEU A 56 7.30 15.53 -14.10
C LEU A 56 6.64 14.83 -15.29
N PRO A 57 7.21 14.84 -16.51
CA PRO A 57 6.61 14.18 -17.67
C PRO A 57 6.31 12.68 -17.48
N TRP A 58 6.99 12.03 -16.54
CA TRP A 58 6.85 10.62 -16.20
C TRP A 58 6.26 10.38 -14.80
N PHE A 59 5.84 11.42 -14.08
CA PHE A 59 5.25 11.34 -12.75
C PHE A 59 4.14 12.37 -12.55
N HIS A 60 2.93 11.88 -12.33
CA HIS A 60 1.75 12.71 -12.06
C HIS A 60 1.15 12.37 -10.70
N LEU A 61 0.53 13.36 -10.07
CA LEU A 61 -0.46 13.12 -9.03
C LEU A 61 -1.82 13.05 -9.71
N HIS A 62 -2.40 11.87 -9.79
CA HIS A 62 -3.70 11.63 -10.41
C HIS A 62 -4.67 11.05 -9.38
N PHE A 63 -5.65 11.84 -8.96
CA PHE A 63 -6.54 11.45 -7.88
C PHE A 63 -7.63 10.49 -8.34
N VAL A 64 -7.61 9.28 -7.81
CA VAL A 64 -8.70 8.30 -7.97
C VAL A 64 -9.15 7.74 -6.63
N GLU A 65 -10.41 7.32 -6.58
CA GLU A 65 -10.99 6.62 -5.43
C GLU A 65 -11.28 5.17 -5.76
N ASN A 66 -10.65 4.27 -5.01
CA ASN A 66 -10.71 2.84 -5.20
C ASN A 66 -11.56 2.17 -4.11
N ASN A 67 -12.45 1.27 -4.48
CA ASN A 67 -13.18 0.44 -3.51
C ASN A 67 -12.28 -0.58 -2.80
N GLY A 68 -10.99 -0.58 -3.10
CA GLY A 68 -9.99 -1.42 -2.46
C GLY A 68 -9.89 -2.83 -3.05
N ALA A 69 -10.59 -3.12 -4.13
CA ALA A 69 -10.43 -4.35 -4.88
C ALA A 69 -9.38 -4.18 -5.98
N ALA A 70 -8.45 -5.12 -6.09
CA ALA A 70 -7.51 -5.15 -7.20
C ALA A 70 -8.29 -5.28 -8.53
N PHE A 71 -7.88 -4.50 -9.54
CA PHE A 71 -8.46 -4.54 -10.89
C PHE A 71 -9.97 -4.26 -11.00
N GLY A 72 -10.54 -3.47 -10.07
CA GLY A 72 -11.94 -3.04 -10.17
C GLY A 72 -12.99 -4.15 -9.96
N MET A 73 -12.60 -5.31 -9.44
CA MET A 73 -13.55 -6.38 -9.12
C MET A 73 -14.54 -5.90 -8.04
N GLN A 74 -15.80 -5.72 -8.44
CA GLN A 74 -16.91 -5.37 -7.55
C GLN A 74 -17.86 -6.56 -7.44
N LEU A 75 -18.00 -7.12 -6.25
CA LEU A 75 -19.06 -8.10 -5.95
C LEU A 75 -20.33 -7.35 -5.53
N ARG A 76 -20.95 -6.64 -6.47
CA ARG A 76 -22.28 -6.04 -6.27
C ARG A 76 -23.34 -7.11 -6.42
N THR A 77 -23.99 -7.47 -5.34
CA THR A 77 -25.28 -8.17 -5.39
C THR A 77 -26.37 -7.13 -5.61
N GLY A 78 -27.37 -7.44 -6.40
CA GLY A 78 -28.41 -6.53 -6.91
C GLY A 78 -29.27 -5.75 -5.90
N GLY A 79 -28.80 -5.49 -4.69
CA GLY A 79 -29.48 -4.80 -3.61
C GLY A 79 -28.84 -3.49 -3.12
N GLY A 80 -27.89 -2.92 -3.83
CA GLY A 80 -27.29 -1.61 -3.48
C GLY A 80 -26.17 -1.64 -2.43
N PHE A 81 -26.06 -2.68 -1.60
CA PHE A 81 -24.99 -2.81 -0.61
C PHE A 81 -23.80 -3.59 -1.19
N ASP A 82 -22.56 -3.06 -1.03
CA ASP A 82 -21.35 -3.71 -1.54
C ASP A 82 -20.76 -4.68 -0.51
N TRP A 83 -21.26 -5.92 -0.53
CA TRP A 83 -20.77 -7.00 0.32
C TRP A 83 -19.30 -7.34 0.07
N GLY A 84 -18.85 -7.21 -1.18
CA GLY A 84 -17.46 -7.46 -1.54
C GLY A 84 -16.52 -6.52 -0.81
N LYS A 85 -16.87 -5.24 -0.75
CA LYS A 85 -16.11 -4.23 -0.01
C LYS A 85 -16.09 -4.48 1.49
N LEU A 86 -17.24 -4.82 2.09
CA LEU A 86 -17.30 -5.15 3.50
C LEU A 86 -16.42 -6.36 3.83
N LEU A 87 -16.53 -7.45 3.05
CA LEU A 87 -15.72 -8.65 3.23
C LEU A 87 -14.21 -8.35 3.09
N LEU A 88 -13.84 -7.54 2.11
CA LEU A 88 -12.45 -7.12 1.91
C LEU A 88 -11.93 -6.31 3.10
N SER A 89 -12.73 -5.38 3.62
CA SER A 89 -12.36 -4.57 4.79
C SER A 89 -12.20 -5.44 6.04
N LEU A 90 -13.12 -6.38 6.27
CA LEU A 90 -13.03 -7.35 7.36
C LEU A 90 -11.81 -8.28 7.22
N PHE A 91 -11.54 -8.76 6.01
CA PHE A 91 -10.35 -9.56 5.72
C PHE A 91 -9.07 -8.79 6.05
N ARG A 92 -8.99 -7.49 5.70
CA ARG A 92 -7.85 -6.63 6.06
C ARG A 92 -7.67 -6.54 7.58
N VAL A 93 -8.75 -6.37 8.34
CA VAL A 93 -8.70 -6.34 9.82
C VAL A 93 -8.08 -7.62 10.36
N VAL A 94 -8.56 -8.78 9.89
CA VAL A 94 -8.02 -10.09 10.31
C VAL A 94 -6.55 -10.22 9.96
N MET A 95 -6.15 -9.88 8.72
CA MET A 95 -4.77 -9.98 8.27
C MET A 95 -3.82 -9.05 9.05
N ILE A 96 -4.27 -7.83 9.38
CA ILE A 96 -3.51 -6.90 10.23
C ILE A 96 -3.33 -7.49 11.63
N GLY A 97 -4.36 -8.10 12.21
CA GLY A 97 -4.28 -8.79 13.51
C GLY A 97 -3.27 -9.94 13.49
N LEU A 98 -3.33 -10.80 12.48
CA LEU A 98 -2.39 -11.91 12.30
C LEU A 98 -0.95 -11.43 12.10
N LEU A 99 -0.76 -10.42 11.25
CA LEU A 99 0.56 -9.83 11.01
C LEU A 99 1.12 -9.16 12.27
N GLY A 100 0.29 -8.45 13.04
CA GLY A 100 0.66 -7.85 14.32
C GLY A 100 1.10 -8.90 15.35
N TYR A 101 0.34 -9.99 15.46
CA TYR A 101 0.72 -11.11 16.28
C TYR A 101 2.05 -11.74 15.84
N TYR A 102 2.25 -11.91 14.53
CA TYR A 102 3.48 -12.47 13.99
C TYR A 102 4.69 -11.58 14.26
N ILE A 103 4.58 -10.25 14.07
CA ILE A 103 5.63 -9.29 14.41
C ILE A 103 5.96 -9.34 15.90
N TYR A 104 4.93 -9.40 16.76
CA TYR A 104 5.10 -9.52 18.20
C TYR A 104 5.83 -10.81 18.57
N TYR A 105 5.41 -11.95 18.00
CA TYR A 105 6.05 -13.24 18.21
C TYR A 105 7.52 -13.24 17.81
N LEU A 106 7.84 -12.75 16.61
CA LEU A 106 9.22 -12.63 16.12
C LEU A 106 10.06 -11.69 16.98
N GLY A 107 9.50 -10.58 17.41
CA GLY A 107 10.22 -9.58 18.22
C GLY A 107 10.50 -10.02 19.65
N ARG A 108 9.76 -11.01 20.18
CA ARG A 108 9.97 -11.60 21.51
C ARG A 108 10.73 -12.93 21.51
N ASN A 109 10.92 -13.52 20.33
CA ASN A 109 11.60 -14.83 20.25
C ASN A 109 13.08 -14.67 20.58
N THR A 110 13.49 -15.25 21.72
CA THR A 110 14.88 -15.21 22.21
C THR A 110 15.74 -16.35 21.66
N VAL A 111 15.10 -17.41 21.19
CA VAL A 111 15.78 -18.59 20.64
C VAL A 111 16.26 -18.34 19.22
N ARG A 112 15.37 -17.84 18.37
CA ARG A 112 15.68 -17.46 17.00
C ARG A 112 15.72 -15.93 16.89
N LYS A 113 16.95 -15.38 16.79
CA LYS A 113 17.10 -13.92 16.59
C LYS A 113 16.58 -13.53 15.22
N THR A 114 15.52 -12.74 15.19
CA THR A 114 14.96 -12.22 13.95
C THR A 114 15.80 -11.05 13.42
N PRO A 115 16.27 -11.10 12.16
CA PRO A 115 16.98 -9.98 11.56
C PRO A 115 16.14 -8.71 11.56
N ARG A 116 16.75 -7.55 11.82
CA ARG A 116 16.06 -6.24 11.80
C ARG A 116 15.35 -5.99 10.48
N GLY A 117 15.98 -6.35 9.36
CA GLY A 117 15.40 -6.17 8.04
C GLY A 117 14.06 -6.90 7.85
N VAL A 118 13.91 -8.11 8.43
CA VAL A 118 12.63 -8.83 8.44
C VAL A 118 11.57 -8.02 9.19
N LEU A 119 11.88 -7.54 10.38
CA LEU A 119 10.96 -6.73 11.18
C LEU A 119 10.59 -5.41 10.50
N VAL A 120 11.55 -4.75 9.83
CA VAL A 120 11.30 -3.53 9.05
C VAL A 120 10.41 -3.83 7.85
N GLY A 121 10.68 -4.89 7.08
CA GLY A 121 9.84 -5.28 5.96
C GLY A 121 8.40 -5.60 6.39
N LEU A 122 8.23 -6.36 7.48
CA LEU A 122 6.90 -6.64 8.04
C LEU A 122 6.21 -5.38 8.59
N ALA A 123 6.97 -4.42 9.15
CA ALA A 123 6.43 -3.14 9.60
C ALA A 123 5.94 -2.28 8.44
N LEU A 124 6.63 -2.27 7.30
CA LEU A 124 6.19 -1.60 6.08
C LEU A 124 4.87 -2.20 5.55
N ILE A 125 4.77 -3.54 5.49
CA ILE A 125 3.51 -4.21 5.11
C ILE A 125 2.39 -3.85 6.08
N MET A 126 2.67 -3.86 7.39
CA MET A 126 1.72 -3.48 8.43
C MET A 126 1.24 -2.04 8.25
N ALA A 127 2.16 -1.10 8.03
CA ALA A 127 1.83 0.30 7.85
C ALA A 127 0.95 0.53 6.62
N GLY A 128 1.27 -0.10 5.48
CA GLY A 128 0.45 -0.01 4.27
C GLY A 128 -0.93 -0.63 4.46
N ALA A 129 -1.02 -1.81 5.09
CA ALA A 129 -2.30 -2.44 5.37
C ALA A 129 -3.19 -1.58 6.29
N ILE A 130 -2.61 -0.98 7.36
CA ILE A 130 -3.33 -0.06 8.26
C ILE A 130 -3.74 1.21 7.50
N GLY A 131 -2.86 1.83 6.70
CA GLY A 131 -3.17 3.04 5.92
C GLY A 131 -4.42 2.85 5.08
N ASN A 132 -4.45 1.82 4.24
CA ASN A 132 -5.62 1.51 3.40
C ASN A 132 -6.86 1.07 4.20
N LEU A 133 -6.68 0.48 5.39
CA LEU A 133 -7.80 0.17 6.28
C LEU A 133 -8.41 1.43 6.89
N VAL A 134 -7.60 2.42 7.29
CA VAL A 134 -8.07 3.71 7.83
C VAL A 134 -8.99 4.42 6.84
N ASP A 135 -8.63 4.46 5.56
CA ASP A 135 -9.48 5.02 4.50
C ASP A 135 -10.84 4.29 4.46
N SER A 136 -10.80 2.94 4.41
CA SER A 136 -12.00 2.12 4.35
C SER A 136 -12.90 2.30 5.59
N MET A 137 -12.30 2.46 6.78
CA MET A 137 -13.06 2.61 8.02
C MET A 137 -13.70 3.99 8.15
N PHE A 138 -12.99 5.06 7.82
CA PHE A 138 -13.36 6.39 8.26
C PHE A 138 -13.70 7.37 7.15
N TYR A 139 -13.09 7.28 5.95
CA TYR A 139 -13.26 8.30 4.91
C TYR A 139 -14.71 8.42 4.42
N GLY A 140 -15.43 7.29 4.38
CA GLY A 140 -16.85 7.30 4.05
C GLY A 140 -17.71 8.10 5.05
N MET A 141 -17.26 8.20 6.31
CA MET A 141 -18.01 8.86 7.39
C MET A 141 -17.67 10.33 7.56
N ILE A 142 -16.42 10.73 7.25
CA ILE A 142 -15.90 12.06 7.60
C ILE A 142 -15.76 13.02 6.42
N PHE A 143 -15.77 12.52 5.19
CA PHE A 143 -15.67 13.34 3.98
C PHE A 143 -16.94 13.31 3.15
N THR A 144 -17.23 14.43 2.49
CA THR A 144 -18.22 14.47 1.40
C THR A 144 -17.73 13.68 0.19
N ALA A 145 -18.59 13.34 -0.75
CA ALA A 145 -18.21 12.64 -1.98
C ALA A 145 -17.30 13.52 -2.85
N SER A 146 -16.19 12.95 -3.34
CA SER A 146 -15.41 13.55 -4.41
C SER A 146 -16.09 13.32 -5.74
N THR A 147 -16.15 14.34 -6.59
CA THR A 147 -16.66 14.25 -7.97
C THR A 147 -15.67 14.97 -8.90
N PRO A 148 -15.77 14.78 -10.24
CA PRO A 148 -14.95 15.56 -11.19
C PRO A 148 -15.18 17.07 -11.14
N LEU A 149 -16.26 17.54 -10.51
CA LEU A 149 -16.63 18.95 -10.40
C LEU A 149 -16.46 19.52 -8.98
N THR A 150 -16.30 18.66 -7.97
CA THR A 150 -16.27 19.10 -6.57
C THR A 150 -15.20 18.37 -5.79
N VAL A 151 -14.38 19.16 -5.09
CA VAL A 151 -13.39 18.67 -4.12
C VAL A 151 -14.12 18.27 -2.84
N ALA A 152 -13.71 17.16 -2.24
CA ALA A 152 -14.29 16.72 -0.97
C ALA A 152 -13.90 17.66 0.18
N THR A 153 -14.83 17.82 1.11
CA THR A 153 -14.66 18.58 2.35
C THR A 153 -14.95 17.67 3.55
N LEU A 154 -14.52 18.09 4.73
CA LEU A 154 -14.98 17.49 5.97
C LEU A 154 -16.46 17.86 6.18
N GLY A 155 -17.30 16.85 6.47
CA GLY A 155 -18.75 17.08 6.61
C GLY A 155 -19.54 15.80 6.69
N GLU A 156 -20.77 15.85 6.16
CA GLU A 156 -21.63 14.66 6.07
C GLU A 156 -21.00 13.61 5.17
N GLY A 157 -20.75 12.41 5.75
CA GLY A 157 -20.08 11.33 5.07
C GLY A 157 -20.84 10.82 3.85
N TYR A 158 -20.10 10.42 2.81
CA TYR A 158 -20.69 9.80 1.60
C TYR A 158 -21.04 8.33 1.78
N SER A 159 -20.62 7.69 2.88
CA SER A 159 -20.81 6.27 3.14
C SER A 159 -20.74 5.95 4.63
N THR A 160 -20.86 4.66 4.99
CA THR A 160 -20.85 4.15 6.35
C THR A 160 -19.47 3.59 6.75
N PHE A 161 -19.31 3.19 8.01
CA PHE A 161 -18.12 2.54 8.54
C PHE A 161 -17.71 1.32 7.68
N LEU A 162 -16.42 1.15 7.42
CA LEU A 162 -15.79 0.12 6.56
C LEU A 162 -16.13 0.24 5.05
N MET A 163 -16.90 1.25 4.65
CA MET A 163 -17.34 1.46 3.27
C MET A 163 -16.65 2.67 2.61
N GLY A 164 -15.70 3.31 3.29
CA GLY A 164 -14.89 4.40 2.75
C GLY A 164 -14.01 3.94 1.58
N LYS A 165 -13.81 4.74 0.56
CA LYS A 165 -12.95 4.44 -0.58
C LYS A 165 -11.49 4.76 -0.25
N VAL A 166 -10.57 3.96 -0.76
CA VAL A 166 -9.13 4.19 -0.66
C VAL A 166 -8.74 5.29 -1.64
N VAL A 167 -7.91 6.22 -1.20
CA VAL A 167 -7.38 7.32 -2.02
C VAL A 167 -6.08 6.88 -2.66
N ASP A 168 -6.05 6.88 -4.00
CA ASP A 168 -4.87 6.61 -4.82
C ASP A 168 -4.45 7.87 -5.58
N MET A 169 -3.13 8.05 -5.83
CA MET A 169 -2.64 9.30 -6.42
C MET A 169 -1.37 9.19 -7.26
N PHE A 170 -0.53 8.19 -7.05
CA PHE A 170 0.73 8.09 -7.80
C PHE A 170 0.52 7.42 -9.13
N TYR A 171 0.77 8.16 -10.21
CA TYR A 171 0.66 7.69 -11.57
C TYR A 171 1.98 7.92 -12.32
N PHE A 172 2.47 6.87 -12.97
CA PHE A 172 3.76 6.87 -13.67
C PHE A 172 3.58 6.48 -15.15
N PRO A 173 3.11 7.37 -16.04
CA PRO A 173 3.02 7.10 -17.47
C PRO A 173 4.42 7.09 -18.11
N LEU A 174 5.15 5.98 -17.98
CA LEU A 174 6.58 5.93 -18.34
C LEU A 174 6.81 6.08 -19.84
N PHE A 175 6.10 5.30 -20.65
CA PHE A 175 6.14 5.40 -22.11
C PHE A 175 4.87 4.79 -22.71
N GLN A 176 4.50 5.25 -23.91
CA GLN A 176 3.35 4.71 -24.62
C GLN A 176 3.77 3.47 -25.41
N TRP A 177 3.02 2.37 -25.25
CA TRP A 177 3.28 1.10 -25.90
C TRP A 177 2.18 0.80 -26.92
N GLU A 178 2.41 1.14 -28.19
CA GLU A 178 1.38 1.09 -29.24
C GLU A 178 0.86 -0.34 -29.54
N ASN A 179 1.73 -1.36 -29.48
CA ASN A 179 1.40 -2.74 -29.85
C ASN A 179 1.55 -3.69 -28.66
N VAL A 180 0.71 -3.50 -27.64
CA VAL A 180 0.73 -4.33 -26.44
C VAL A 180 0.15 -5.71 -26.74
N PRO A 181 0.90 -6.81 -26.50
CA PRO A 181 0.33 -8.15 -26.59
C PRO A 181 -0.83 -8.32 -25.59
N ASN A 182 -1.91 -9.01 -26.01
CA ASN A 182 -3.11 -9.17 -25.17
C ASN A 182 -2.81 -9.73 -23.77
N TRP A 183 -1.83 -10.62 -23.64
CA TRP A 183 -1.45 -11.21 -22.36
C TRP A 183 -0.65 -10.26 -21.45
N LEU A 184 -0.18 -9.12 -21.97
CA LEU A 184 0.49 -8.04 -21.21
C LEU A 184 -0.39 -6.79 -21.06
N SER A 185 -1.62 -6.81 -21.52
CA SER A 185 -2.53 -5.65 -21.43
C SER A 185 -2.77 -5.15 -19.99
N PHE A 186 -2.57 -6.01 -18.98
CA PHE A 186 -2.65 -5.62 -17.58
C PHE A 186 -1.50 -4.71 -17.10
N LEU A 187 -0.42 -4.55 -17.91
CA LEU A 187 0.71 -3.68 -17.59
C LEU A 187 0.55 -2.25 -18.12
N VAL A 188 -0.49 -1.99 -18.89
CA VAL A 188 -0.77 -0.69 -19.49
C VAL A 188 -2.13 -0.16 -19.03
N ASP A 189 -2.31 1.15 -19.09
CA ASP A 189 -3.61 1.79 -18.91
C ASP A 189 -4.43 1.82 -20.22
N TYR A 190 -5.59 2.46 -20.16
CA TYR A 190 -6.49 2.63 -21.32
C TYR A 190 -5.89 3.48 -22.46
N ASN A 191 -4.84 4.27 -22.20
CA ASN A 191 -4.08 5.04 -23.20
C ASN A 191 -2.82 4.31 -23.66
N ASN A 192 -2.64 3.03 -23.29
CA ASN A 192 -1.45 2.21 -23.56
C ASN A 192 -0.14 2.75 -22.95
N TYR A 193 -0.21 3.53 -21.88
CA TYR A 193 0.98 3.87 -21.12
C TYR A 193 1.41 2.68 -20.24
N PHE A 194 2.69 2.32 -20.38
CA PHE A 194 3.29 1.29 -19.53
C PHE A 194 3.35 1.77 -18.08
N PHE A 195 3.00 0.87 -17.16
CA PHE A 195 2.83 1.12 -15.75
C PHE A 195 1.67 2.07 -15.44
N GLY A 196 0.54 1.83 -16.11
CA GLY A 196 -0.68 2.61 -15.95
C GLY A 196 -1.43 2.45 -14.63
N ALA A 197 -0.90 1.67 -13.67
CA ALA A 197 -1.51 1.52 -12.36
C ALA A 197 -1.35 2.80 -11.53
N ILE A 198 -2.47 3.27 -10.95
CA ILE A 198 -2.46 4.35 -9.98
C ILE A 198 -2.50 3.71 -8.59
N PHE A 199 -1.63 4.16 -7.70
CA PHE A 199 -1.47 3.60 -6.36
C PHE A 199 -1.14 4.69 -5.33
N ASN A 200 -1.13 4.34 -4.06
CA ASN A 200 -0.84 5.26 -2.96
C ASN A 200 0.45 4.90 -2.21
N LEU A 201 0.79 5.69 -1.20
CA LEU A 201 2.01 5.48 -0.41
C LEU A 201 1.97 4.17 0.39
N ALA A 202 0.80 3.77 0.89
CA ALA A 202 0.60 2.49 1.58
C ALA A 202 0.88 1.29 0.66
N ASP A 203 0.42 1.33 -0.61
CA ASP A 203 0.69 0.28 -1.60
C ASP A 203 2.18 0.23 -1.96
N ALA A 204 2.83 1.39 -2.05
CA ALA A 204 4.28 1.47 -2.26
C ALA A 204 5.05 0.80 -1.11
N TYR A 205 4.64 1.02 0.14
CA TYR A 205 5.24 0.35 1.30
C TYR A 205 5.10 -1.17 1.22
N ILE A 206 3.90 -1.67 0.91
CA ILE A 206 3.65 -3.12 0.78
C ILE A 206 4.51 -3.70 -0.33
N SER A 207 4.46 -3.11 -1.52
CA SER A 207 5.16 -3.62 -2.71
C SER A 207 6.67 -3.63 -2.52
N ALA A 208 7.24 -2.52 -2.02
CA ALA A 208 8.67 -2.41 -1.73
C ALA A 208 9.10 -3.42 -0.66
N ALA A 209 8.29 -3.60 0.40
CA ALA A 209 8.60 -4.54 1.47
C ALA A 209 8.56 -6.00 1.00
N VAL A 210 7.57 -6.38 0.19
CA VAL A 210 7.46 -7.73 -0.38
C VAL A 210 8.69 -8.03 -1.23
N VAL A 211 9.05 -7.14 -2.16
CA VAL A 211 10.24 -7.30 -3.01
C VAL A 211 11.52 -7.38 -2.15
N TYR A 212 11.64 -6.49 -1.17
CA TYR A 212 12.78 -6.47 -0.24
C TYR A 212 12.90 -7.79 0.54
N LEU A 213 11.81 -8.29 1.11
CA LEU A 213 11.82 -9.54 1.88
C LEU A 213 12.11 -10.75 0.99
N LEU A 214 11.57 -10.80 -0.23
CA LEU A 214 11.83 -11.87 -1.18
C LEU A 214 13.29 -11.89 -1.65
N ILE A 215 13.89 -10.74 -1.93
CA ILE A 215 15.28 -10.68 -2.41
C ILE A 215 16.28 -10.98 -1.30
N PHE A 216 16.07 -10.38 -0.12
CA PHE A 216 17.09 -10.37 0.93
C PHE A 216 16.86 -11.36 2.07
N TYR A 217 15.60 -11.79 2.28
CA TYR A 217 15.22 -12.60 3.45
C TYR A 217 14.40 -13.84 3.12
N TRP A 218 14.35 -14.25 1.86
CA TRP A 218 13.62 -15.46 1.42
C TRP A 218 13.95 -16.68 2.29
N LYS A 219 15.25 -16.92 2.57
CA LYS A 219 15.71 -18.04 3.39
C LYS A 219 15.19 -18.01 4.82
N PHE A 220 14.94 -16.84 5.38
CA PHE A 220 14.39 -16.71 6.73
C PHE A 220 13.00 -17.32 6.86
N PHE A 221 12.21 -17.31 5.81
CA PHE A 221 10.84 -17.83 5.78
C PHE A 221 10.76 -19.31 5.39
N GLN A 222 11.87 -19.95 5.00
CA GLN A 222 11.93 -21.38 4.66
C GLN A 222 12.23 -22.29 5.87
N ASP A 223 12.81 -21.74 6.93
CA ASP A 223 13.14 -22.42 8.19
C ASP A 223 12.03 -22.21 9.23
#